data_8c5b269a5842c811a714bd0fcf14b23c
#
_entry.id   8c5b269a5842c811a714bd0fcf14b23c
#
_cell.length_a   1.000
_cell.length_b   1.000
_cell.length_c   1.000
_cell.angle_alpha   90.00
_cell.angle_beta   90.00
_cell.angle_gamma   90.00
#
_symmetry.space_group_name_H-M   'P 1'
#
loop_
_entity.id
_entity.type
_entity.pdbx_description
1 polymer ?
#
loop_
_entity_poly.entity_id
_entity_poly.type
_entity_poly.pdbx_seq_one_letter_code
_entity_poly.pdbx_strand_id
1 'polypeptide(L)'
;MTGRGIDQALSHSANPILYEPHVRDAREYIALAEEASGPIPRPLSVDYIWGDALCELDRAEVDLRIANLETAITSAETPWPEKGIHYRMHPRNIGCLASAKISAGALANNHVLDWGYDGLSETLKTLDAAGIAHAGAGNDAEDAMQPAALDTAGNGRLLLFSFGSRTSGIPEDWKATSISPGVNLLDGFSETTAARAADQMRAYQQPGDLIIASIHWGSNWGYEIPRDQIAFAHRLIEEGIAIVHGHSSHHVKAIEVFKSRLILYGCGDFLTDYEGISGYEMFRGDLALMYLIEIDSHNGELITACLVPMRMRQFRLERSSAADAEWLCKLLNKLGAQFSTGARLEKDNSLRLEWPSS
;
A
#
# COMPACT_ATOMS: atom_id res chain seq x y z
N MET A 1 0.00 1.57 7.23
CA MET A 1 0.08 0.84 8.53
C MET A 1 -0.64 1.65 9.60
N THR A 2 -1.78 1.15 10.12
CA THR A 2 -2.61 1.86 11.13
C THR A 2 -2.63 1.13 12.49
N GLY A 3 -1.76 0.13 12.64
CA GLY A 3 -1.56 -0.62 13.89
C GLY A 3 -0.61 0.07 14.87
N ARG A 4 -0.22 -0.64 15.91
CA ARG A 4 0.74 -0.25 16.95
C ARG A 4 0.46 1.15 17.52
N GLY A 5 1.40 2.12 17.39
CA GLY A 5 1.29 3.46 17.97
C GLY A 5 0.05 4.23 17.53
N ILE A 6 -0.33 4.16 16.24
CA ILE A 6 -1.55 4.81 15.73
C ILE A 6 -2.79 4.20 16.38
N ASP A 7 -2.90 2.87 16.44
CA ASP A 7 -4.03 2.20 17.11
C ASP A 7 -4.14 2.59 18.58
N GLN A 8 -3.00 2.69 19.28
CA GLN A 8 -2.97 3.07 20.69
C GLN A 8 -3.37 4.53 20.94
N ALA A 9 -3.28 5.39 19.93
CA ALA A 9 -3.70 6.78 20.01
C ALA A 9 -5.18 6.97 19.67
N LEU A 10 -5.81 6.02 18.94
CA LEU A 10 -7.22 6.03 18.58
C LEU A 10 -8.13 5.68 19.78
N SER A 11 -9.46 5.84 19.60
CA SER A 11 -10.45 5.69 20.68
C SER A 11 -10.61 4.26 21.21
N HIS A 12 -10.26 3.24 20.41
CA HIS A 12 -10.40 1.84 20.75
C HIS A 12 -9.08 1.11 20.48
N SER A 13 -8.18 1.09 21.45
CA SER A 13 -6.90 0.43 21.27
C SER A 13 -6.96 -1.08 21.51
N ALA A 14 -6.19 -1.83 20.73
CA ALA A 14 -5.91 -3.23 20.98
C ALA A 14 -5.00 -3.39 22.22
N ASN A 15 -4.82 -4.63 22.69
CA ASN A 15 -3.84 -4.92 23.74
C ASN A 15 -2.45 -4.41 23.32
N PRO A 16 -1.78 -3.53 24.09
CA PRO A 16 -0.53 -2.91 23.68
C PRO A 16 0.68 -3.84 23.67
N ILE A 17 0.57 -5.06 24.16
CA ILE A 17 1.69 -6.01 24.24
C ILE A 17 2.20 -6.32 22.83
N LEU A 18 3.52 -6.14 22.64
CA LEU A 18 4.27 -6.48 21.42
C LEU A 18 5.32 -7.55 21.71
N TYR A 19 5.67 -8.30 20.67
CA TYR A 19 6.70 -9.35 20.73
C TYR A 19 7.96 -8.96 19.94
N GLU A 20 8.14 -7.67 19.71
CA GLU A 20 9.27 -7.11 18.97
C GLU A 20 10.57 -7.15 19.83
N PRO A 21 11.76 -7.23 19.21
CA PRO A 21 13.02 -7.31 19.95
C PRO A 21 13.32 -6.08 20.81
N HIS A 22 12.93 -4.89 20.34
CA HIS A 22 13.32 -3.60 20.92
C HIS A 22 12.18 -2.88 21.64
N VAL A 23 10.94 -3.13 21.28
CA VAL A 23 9.74 -2.49 21.83
C VAL A 23 8.78 -3.59 22.29
N ARG A 24 8.30 -3.50 23.52
CA ARG A 24 7.40 -4.49 24.13
C ARG A 24 5.99 -3.97 24.35
N ASP A 25 5.80 -2.69 24.17
CA ASP A 25 4.54 -2.00 24.40
C ASP A 25 4.29 -1.01 23.25
N ALA A 26 3.20 -1.16 22.53
CA ALA A 26 2.86 -0.32 21.38
C ALA A 26 2.74 1.18 21.74
N ARG A 27 2.51 1.52 23.01
CA ARG A 27 2.45 2.92 23.49
C ARG A 27 3.81 3.61 23.47
N GLU A 28 4.91 2.87 23.43
CA GLU A 28 6.25 3.42 23.29
C GLU A 28 6.43 4.14 21.93
N TYR A 29 5.74 3.69 20.87
CA TYR A 29 5.74 4.37 19.57
C TYR A 29 5.08 5.76 19.63
N ILE A 30 4.09 5.96 20.52
CA ILE A 30 3.53 7.29 20.76
C ILE A 30 4.58 8.19 21.44
N ALA A 31 5.29 7.66 22.43
CA ALA A 31 6.33 8.43 23.15
C ALA A 31 7.46 8.84 22.18
N LEU A 32 7.90 7.96 21.28
CA LEU A 32 8.89 8.27 20.26
C LEU A 32 8.40 9.38 19.31
N ALA A 33 7.15 9.30 18.86
CA ALA A 33 6.56 10.31 17.98
C ALA A 33 6.41 11.67 18.71
N GLU A 34 6.00 11.66 19.99
CA GLU A 34 5.88 12.87 20.80
C GLU A 34 7.24 13.52 21.08
N GLU A 35 8.29 12.73 21.27
CA GLU A 35 9.67 13.24 21.42
C GLU A 35 10.14 13.90 20.12
N ALA A 36 9.82 13.31 18.96
CA ALA A 36 10.25 13.82 17.66
C ALA A 36 9.46 15.05 17.20
N SER A 37 8.16 15.11 17.46
CA SER A 37 7.25 16.07 16.80
C SER A 37 6.34 16.84 17.76
N GLY A 38 6.43 16.58 19.06
CA GLY A 38 5.59 17.21 20.09
C GLY A 38 4.32 16.41 20.40
N PRO A 39 3.52 16.86 21.39
CA PRO A 39 2.44 16.06 21.97
C PRO A 39 1.35 15.71 20.95
N ILE A 40 0.87 14.48 21.04
CA ILE A 40 -0.23 13.94 20.23
C ILE A 40 -1.52 13.99 21.05
N PRO A 41 -2.59 14.66 20.57
CA PRO A 41 -3.87 14.67 21.27
C PRO A 41 -4.46 13.26 21.37
N ARG A 42 -5.02 12.91 22.53
CA ARG A 42 -5.63 11.58 22.76
C ARG A 42 -6.95 11.68 23.54
N PRO A 43 -7.97 10.87 23.17
CA PRO A 43 -8.00 9.96 22.01
C PRO A 43 -8.10 10.72 20.68
N LEU A 44 -7.50 10.17 19.61
CA LEU A 44 -7.62 10.71 18.27
C LEU A 44 -9.03 10.45 17.70
N SER A 45 -9.56 11.39 16.93
CA SER A 45 -10.71 11.13 16.05
C SER A 45 -10.30 10.22 14.89
N VAL A 46 -11.26 9.52 14.29
CA VAL A 46 -11.00 8.55 13.22
C VAL A 46 -10.44 9.17 11.94
N ASP A 47 -10.64 10.44 11.73
CA ASP A 47 -10.17 11.25 10.59
C ASP A 47 -8.81 11.91 10.84
N TYR A 48 -8.37 12.01 12.09
CA TYR A 48 -7.17 12.73 12.48
C TYR A 48 -5.93 12.32 11.68
N ILE A 49 -5.70 11.01 11.53
CA ILE A 49 -4.49 10.47 10.90
C ILE A 49 -4.32 10.92 9.45
N TRP A 50 -5.43 11.22 8.78
CA TRP A 50 -5.44 11.64 7.38
C TRP A 50 -5.08 13.11 7.19
N GLY A 51 -5.38 13.98 8.17
CA GLY A 51 -5.04 15.39 8.12
C GLY A 51 -5.39 16.08 6.80
N ASP A 52 -4.39 16.71 6.18
CA ASP A 52 -4.57 17.42 4.92
C ASP A 52 -4.88 16.48 3.74
N ALA A 53 -4.58 15.18 3.86
CA ALA A 53 -4.85 14.22 2.81
C ALA A 53 -6.34 14.09 2.47
N LEU A 54 -7.26 14.27 3.45
CA LEU A 54 -8.70 14.26 3.17
C LEU A 54 -9.10 15.41 2.25
N CYS A 55 -8.58 16.60 2.49
CA CYS A 55 -8.84 17.75 1.63
C CYS A 55 -8.33 17.55 0.21
N GLU A 56 -7.16 16.93 0.06
CA GLU A 56 -6.60 16.62 -1.27
C GLU A 56 -7.43 15.55 -2.00
N LEU A 57 -7.85 14.50 -1.28
CA LEU A 57 -8.70 13.44 -1.82
C LEU A 57 -10.09 13.96 -2.23
N ASP A 58 -10.67 14.85 -1.45
CA ASP A 58 -11.97 15.44 -1.78
C ASP A 58 -11.88 16.45 -2.93
N ARG A 59 -10.75 17.18 -3.04
CA ARG A 59 -10.49 18.08 -4.16
C ARG A 59 -10.27 17.35 -5.48
N ALA A 60 -9.62 16.20 -5.41
CA ALA A 60 -9.27 15.41 -6.59
C ALA A 60 -10.46 14.68 -7.21
N GLU A 61 -11.59 14.56 -6.48
CA GLU A 61 -12.84 13.91 -6.93
C GLU A 61 -12.59 12.53 -7.57
N VAL A 62 -11.68 11.73 -6.98
CA VAL A 62 -11.30 10.42 -7.52
C VAL A 62 -12.44 9.42 -7.42
N ASP A 63 -12.59 8.56 -8.43
CA ASP A 63 -13.59 7.50 -8.48
C ASP A 63 -13.32 6.42 -7.41
N LEU A 64 -12.06 6.02 -7.25
CA LEU A 64 -11.66 4.90 -6.40
C LEU A 64 -10.43 5.26 -5.57
N ARG A 65 -10.38 4.75 -4.33
CA ARG A 65 -9.25 4.91 -3.40
C ARG A 65 -8.74 3.53 -2.99
N ILE A 66 -7.56 3.18 -3.48
CA ILE A 66 -6.92 1.88 -3.27
C ILE A 66 -5.70 2.06 -2.38
N ALA A 67 -5.53 1.17 -1.41
CA ALA A 67 -4.37 1.19 -0.52
C ALA A 67 -3.82 -0.22 -0.27
N ASN A 68 -2.50 -0.35 -0.10
CA ASN A 68 -1.94 -1.50 0.60
C ASN A 68 -2.28 -1.35 2.09
N LEU A 69 -3.06 -2.26 2.63
CA LEU A 69 -3.44 -2.30 4.04
C LEU A 69 -2.50 -3.24 4.79
N GLU A 70 -1.38 -2.70 5.23
CA GLU A 70 -0.30 -3.46 5.85
C GLU A 70 -0.46 -3.50 7.37
N THR A 71 -1.49 -4.16 7.82
CA THR A 71 -1.82 -4.42 9.23
C THR A 71 -2.91 -5.47 9.32
N ALA A 72 -2.94 -6.27 10.39
CA ALA A 72 -4.12 -7.02 10.77
C ALA A 72 -5.14 -6.10 11.45
N ILE A 73 -6.43 -6.30 11.17
CA ILE A 73 -7.53 -5.60 11.87
C ILE A 73 -8.21 -6.63 12.77
N THR A 74 -7.75 -6.72 14.02
CA THR A 74 -8.15 -7.81 14.89
C THR A 74 -8.00 -7.50 16.38
N SER A 75 -8.78 -8.19 17.19
CA SER A 75 -8.64 -8.30 18.63
C SER A 75 -7.90 -9.57 19.06
N ALA A 76 -7.51 -10.46 18.13
CA ALA A 76 -6.78 -11.69 18.42
C ALA A 76 -5.46 -11.39 19.17
N GLU A 77 -5.09 -12.26 20.09
CA GLU A 77 -3.94 -12.05 20.99
C GLU A 77 -2.79 -13.05 20.74
N THR A 78 -2.99 -14.03 19.86
CA THR A 78 -1.96 -15.01 19.53
C THR A 78 -1.15 -14.52 18.33
N PRO A 79 0.12 -14.09 18.54
CA PRO A 79 0.98 -13.62 17.45
C PRO A 79 1.43 -14.79 16.58
N TRP A 80 1.75 -14.52 15.32
CA TRP A 80 2.42 -15.51 14.49
C TRP A 80 3.80 -15.84 15.07
N PRO A 81 4.15 -17.12 15.21
CA PRO A 81 5.42 -17.53 15.80
C PRO A 81 6.64 -17.00 15.03
N GLU A 82 7.71 -16.71 15.75
CA GLU A 82 9.02 -16.33 15.23
C GLU A 82 9.04 -15.07 14.34
N LYS A 83 7.94 -14.31 14.29
CA LYS A 83 7.89 -13.02 13.60
C LYS A 83 8.37 -11.90 14.53
N GLY A 84 9.24 -11.02 14.00
CA GLY A 84 9.89 -9.99 14.79
C GLY A 84 9.08 -8.71 14.98
N ILE A 85 8.10 -8.42 14.10
CA ILE A 85 7.29 -7.20 14.13
C ILE A 85 5.83 -7.57 13.85
N HIS A 86 4.91 -7.01 14.67
CA HIS A 86 3.49 -7.32 14.60
C HIS A 86 2.66 -6.04 14.57
N TYR A 87 1.87 -5.87 13.50
CA TYR A 87 0.90 -4.78 13.41
C TYR A 87 -0.51 -5.28 13.73
N ARG A 88 -1.20 -4.50 14.58
CA ARG A 88 -2.60 -4.75 14.91
C ARG A 88 -3.34 -3.44 15.08
N MET A 89 -4.47 -3.31 14.40
CA MET A 89 -5.46 -2.28 14.62
C MET A 89 -6.72 -2.94 15.20
N HIS A 90 -7.28 -2.37 16.26
CA HIS A 90 -8.53 -2.87 16.83
C HIS A 90 -9.69 -2.72 15.83
N PRO A 91 -10.59 -3.73 15.63
CA PRO A 91 -11.67 -3.69 14.65
C PRO A 91 -12.61 -2.48 14.78
N ARG A 92 -12.85 -2.00 16.00
CA ARG A 92 -13.68 -0.80 16.25
C ARG A 92 -13.06 0.49 15.72
N ASN A 93 -11.78 0.49 15.33
CA ASN A 93 -11.11 1.62 14.70
C ASN A 93 -11.25 1.61 13.17
N ILE A 94 -12.00 0.67 12.57
CA ILE A 94 -12.22 0.59 11.12
C ILE A 94 -12.76 1.90 10.52
N GLY A 95 -13.43 2.72 11.33
CA GLY A 95 -13.89 4.05 10.95
C GLY A 95 -12.78 4.96 10.41
N CYS A 96 -11.50 4.72 10.75
CA CYS A 96 -10.40 5.50 10.20
C CYS A 96 -10.20 5.24 8.69
N LEU A 97 -10.42 4.01 8.20
CA LEU A 97 -10.39 3.71 6.77
C LEU A 97 -11.66 4.23 6.06
N ALA A 98 -12.81 4.07 6.69
CA ALA A 98 -14.08 4.56 6.17
C ALA A 98 -14.10 6.09 6.04
N SER A 99 -13.49 6.85 6.97
CA SER A 99 -13.41 8.31 6.90
C SER A 99 -12.67 8.82 5.66
N ALA A 100 -11.67 8.04 5.17
CA ALA A 100 -10.98 8.33 3.92
C ALA A 100 -11.67 7.71 2.70
N LYS A 101 -12.82 7.07 2.85
CA LYS A 101 -13.58 6.41 1.78
C LYS A 101 -12.70 5.46 0.98
N ILE A 102 -11.88 4.64 1.68
CA ILE A 102 -11.06 3.61 1.02
C ILE A 102 -12.00 2.61 0.34
N SER A 103 -11.85 2.47 -0.98
CA SER A 103 -12.67 1.58 -1.80
C SER A 103 -12.20 0.13 -1.69
N ALA A 104 -10.87 -0.08 -1.70
CA ALA A 104 -10.30 -1.41 -1.61
C ALA A 104 -8.93 -1.44 -0.92
N GLY A 105 -8.67 -2.53 -0.18
CA GLY A 105 -7.40 -2.86 0.43
C GLY A 105 -6.67 -4.02 -0.26
N ALA A 106 -5.39 -3.85 -0.60
CA ALA A 106 -4.50 -4.95 -0.96
C ALA A 106 -3.96 -5.58 0.33
N LEU A 107 -4.15 -6.89 0.50
CA LEU A 107 -3.86 -7.61 1.75
C LEU A 107 -2.70 -8.61 1.64
N ALA A 108 -2.22 -8.92 0.44
CA ALA A 108 -1.12 -9.86 0.28
C ALA A 108 0.22 -9.22 0.70
N ASN A 109 0.39 -8.96 1.98
CA ASN A 109 1.56 -8.35 2.57
C ASN A 109 2.08 -9.13 3.78
N ASN A 110 3.21 -8.73 4.32
CA ASN A 110 3.88 -9.41 5.42
C ASN A 110 3.31 -9.09 6.81
N HIS A 111 2.15 -8.43 6.91
CA HIS A 111 1.52 -8.05 8.19
C HIS A 111 0.07 -8.51 8.36
N VAL A 112 -0.58 -9.03 7.32
CA VAL A 112 -1.99 -9.44 7.40
C VAL A 112 -2.22 -10.66 8.30
N LEU A 113 -1.22 -11.54 8.44
CA LEU A 113 -1.25 -12.74 9.30
C LEU A 113 -0.43 -12.60 10.60
N ASP A 114 -0.06 -11.39 10.99
CA ASP A 114 0.70 -11.15 12.23
C ASP A 114 0.07 -11.78 13.48
N TRP A 115 -1.25 -11.93 13.47
CA TRP A 115 -2.05 -12.47 14.58
C TRP A 115 -2.74 -13.79 14.21
N GLY A 116 -2.09 -14.59 13.37
CA GLY A 116 -2.54 -15.92 13.00
C GLY A 116 -3.79 -15.92 12.11
N TYR A 117 -4.34 -17.10 11.93
CA TYR A 117 -5.53 -17.30 11.09
C TYR A 117 -6.79 -16.65 11.68
N ASP A 118 -6.91 -16.63 13.02
CA ASP A 118 -8.01 -15.93 13.68
C ASP A 118 -7.96 -14.43 13.40
N GLY A 119 -6.74 -13.84 13.45
CA GLY A 119 -6.51 -12.46 13.11
C GLY A 119 -6.85 -12.14 11.64
N LEU A 120 -6.47 -13.01 10.71
CA LEU A 120 -6.86 -12.87 9.31
C LEU A 120 -8.38 -12.94 9.14
N SER A 121 -9.03 -13.97 9.71
CA SER A 121 -10.49 -14.14 9.61
C SER A 121 -11.26 -12.92 10.14
N GLU A 122 -10.81 -12.33 11.27
CA GLU A 122 -11.43 -11.12 11.82
C GLU A 122 -11.16 -9.89 10.93
N THR A 123 -9.97 -9.80 10.34
CA THR A 123 -9.60 -8.73 9.38
C THR A 123 -10.55 -8.73 8.18
N LEU A 124 -10.72 -9.90 7.52
CA LEU A 124 -11.60 -10.03 6.36
C LEU A 124 -13.05 -9.65 6.72
N LYS A 125 -13.59 -10.22 7.81
CA LYS A 125 -14.96 -9.91 8.29
C LYS A 125 -15.15 -8.44 8.63
N THR A 126 -14.12 -7.78 9.19
CA THR A 126 -14.20 -6.37 9.55
C THR A 126 -14.24 -5.48 8.32
N LEU A 127 -13.45 -5.81 7.29
CA LEU A 127 -13.47 -5.11 6.00
C LEU A 127 -14.82 -5.29 5.28
N ASP A 128 -15.32 -6.53 5.22
CA ASP A 128 -16.64 -6.84 4.64
C ASP A 128 -17.76 -6.06 5.32
N ALA A 129 -17.77 -6.05 6.64
CA ALA A 129 -18.78 -5.32 7.43
C ALA A 129 -18.71 -3.79 7.24
N ALA A 130 -17.54 -3.26 6.90
CA ALA A 130 -17.32 -1.85 6.59
C ALA A 130 -17.58 -1.52 5.11
N GLY A 131 -17.87 -2.49 4.25
CA GLY A 131 -18.04 -2.31 2.81
C GLY A 131 -16.75 -1.93 2.09
N ILE A 132 -15.58 -2.29 2.63
CA ILE A 132 -14.27 -2.07 2.02
C ILE A 132 -13.88 -3.36 1.31
N ALA A 133 -13.83 -3.32 -0.03
CA ALA A 133 -13.40 -4.46 -0.82
C ALA A 133 -11.93 -4.81 -0.52
N HIS A 134 -11.56 -6.06 -0.70
CA HIS A 134 -10.18 -6.49 -0.45
C HIS A 134 -9.76 -7.62 -1.38
N ALA A 135 -8.45 -7.79 -1.57
CA ALA A 135 -7.87 -8.84 -2.39
C ALA A 135 -6.51 -9.31 -1.83
N GLY A 136 -6.14 -10.53 -2.14
CA GLY A 136 -4.80 -11.06 -1.90
C GLY A 136 -4.61 -11.86 -0.61
N ALA A 137 -5.66 -11.99 0.21
CA ALA A 137 -5.68 -12.89 1.35
C ALA A 137 -7.08 -13.47 1.49
N GLY A 138 -7.19 -14.70 1.97
CA GLY A 138 -8.47 -15.40 2.02
C GLY A 138 -8.45 -16.64 2.92
N ASN A 139 -9.60 -17.30 3.00
CA ASN A 139 -9.79 -18.52 3.80
C ASN A 139 -9.17 -19.76 3.13
N ASP A 140 -8.89 -19.69 1.85
CA ASP A 140 -8.19 -20.67 1.04
C ASP A 140 -7.55 -20.00 -0.18
N ALA A 141 -6.92 -20.78 -1.07
CA ALA A 141 -6.22 -20.26 -2.25
C ALA A 141 -7.17 -19.66 -3.29
N GLU A 142 -8.41 -20.14 -3.40
CA GLU A 142 -9.41 -19.61 -4.32
C GLU A 142 -9.87 -18.23 -3.83
N ASP A 143 -10.20 -18.11 -2.55
CA ASP A 143 -10.60 -16.88 -1.91
C ASP A 143 -9.47 -15.82 -1.96
N ALA A 144 -8.22 -16.22 -1.64
CA ALA A 144 -7.05 -15.33 -1.70
C ALA A 144 -6.73 -14.83 -3.11
N MET A 145 -7.12 -15.56 -4.17
CA MET A 145 -6.91 -15.18 -5.56
C MET A 145 -8.03 -14.28 -6.11
N GLN A 146 -9.19 -14.21 -5.45
CA GLN A 146 -10.29 -13.39 -5.95
C GLN A 146 -9.93 -11.90 -5.99
N PRO A 147 -10.34 -11.17 -7.05
CA PRO A 147 -10.15 -9.72 -7.12
C PRO A 147 -11.17 -8.97 -6.27
N ALA A 148 -10.76 -7.81 -5.78
CA ALA A 148 -11.72 -6.80 -5.42
C ALA A 148 -12.25 -6.15 -6.71
N ALA A 149 -13.52 -6.41 -7.02
CA ALA A 149 -14.18 -5.85 -8.20
C ALA A 149 -14.89 -4.54 -7.82
N LEU A 150 -14.47 -3.44 -8.45
CA LEU A 150 -14.92 -2.08 -8.14
C LEU A 150 -15.59 -1.46 -9.37
N ASP A 151 -16.82 -1.02 -9.22
CA ASP A 151 -17.51 -0.29 -10.28
C ASP A 151 -16.85 1.07 -10.51
N THR A 152 -16.66 1.45 -11.78
CA THR A 152 -16.15 2.76 -12.16
C THR A 152 -17.28 3.65 -12.69
N ALA A 153 -17.07 4.97 -12.76
CA ALA A 153 -18.05 5.91 -13.33
C ALA A 153 -18.36 5.65 -14.81
N GLY A 154 -17.47 4.94 -15.54
CA GLY A 154 -17.74 4.36 -16.88
C GLY A 154 -18.40 2.99 -16.75
N ASN A 155 -18.89 2.42 -17.84
CA ASN A 155 -19.59 1.12 -17.84
C ASN A 155 -18.67 -0.10 -17.69
N GLY A 156 -17.55 0.01 -16.95
CA GLY A 156 -16.60 -1.06 -16.69
C GLY A 156 -16.28 -1.20 -15.21
N ARG A 157 -15.53 -2.26 -14.85
CA ARG A 157 -15.04 -2.47 -13.50
C ARG A 157 -13.52 -2.36 -13.48
N LEU A 158 -13.01 -1.97 -12.32
CA LEU A 158 -11.60 -2.12 -12.01
C LEU A 158 -11.43 -3.34 -11.10
N LEU A 159 -10.65 -4.31 -11.55
CA LEU A 159 -10.32 -5.52 -10.80
C LEU A 159 -8.96 -5.34 -10.13
N LEU A 160 -8.97 -5.20 -8.82
CA LEU A 160 -7.75 -5.18 -8.02
C LEU A 160 -7.38 -6.60 -7.61
N PHE A 161 -6.25 -7.11 -8.10
CA PHE A 161 -5.62 -8.31 -7.58
C PHE A 161 -4.46 -7.93 -6.67
N SER A 162 -4.24 -8.70 -5.61
CA SER A 162 -3.10 -8.47 -4.73
C SER A 162 -2.26 -9.74 -4.60
N PHE A 163 -0.95 -9.57 -4.69
CA PHE A 163 0.05 -10.63 -4.63
C PHE A 163 1.13 -10.28 -3.62
N GLY A 164 1.58 -11.28 -2.89
CA GLY A 164 2.75 -11.19 -2.02
C GLY A 164 3.96 -11.87 -2.63
N SER A 165 5.13 -11.55 -2.10
CA SER A 165 6.39 -12.16 -2.50
C SER A 165 7.26 -12.44 -1.28
N ARG A 166 8.02 -13.53 -1.32
CA ARG A 166 9.01 -13.84 -0.26
C ARG A 166 10.09 -12.79 -0.11
N THR A 167 10.37 -12.03 -1.18
CA THR A 167 11.37 -10.96 -1.15
C THR A 167 10.98 -9.77 -0.27
N SER A 168 9.71 -9.67 0.13
CA SER A 168 9.18 -8.67 1.05
C SER A 168 8.97 -9.19 2.48
N GLY A 169 9.60 -10.32 2.83
CA GLY A 169 9.52 -10.89 4.18
C GLY A 169 8.24 -11.69 4.49
N ILE A 170 7.44 -12.03 3.48
CA ILE A 170 6.29 -12.92 3.66
C ILE A 170 6.81 -14.35 3.83
N PRO A 171 6.50 -15.05 4.94
CA PRO A 171 6.87 -16.44 5.13
C PRO A 171 6.18 -17.37 4.12
N GLU A 172 6.85 -18.45 3.71
CA GLU A 172 6.29 -19.42 2.76
C GLU A 172 5.02 -20.11 3.29
N ASP A 173 4.96 -20.36 4.58
CA ASP A 173 3.82 -20.98 5.28
C ASP A 173 2.59 -20.06 5.39
N TRP A 174 2.73 -18.79 4.98
CA TRP A 174 1.58 -17.88 4.83
C TRP A 174 0.85 -18.06 3.50
N LYS A 175 1.41 -18.84 2.57
CA LYS A 175 0.74 -19.12 1.29
C LYS A 175 -0.59 -19.82 1.50
N ALA A 176 -1.66 -19.24 0.99
CA ALA A 176 -2.96 -19.89 0.97
C ALA A 176 -2.92 -21.20 0.18
N THR A 177 -3.61 -22.22 0.67
CA THR A 177 -3.76 -23.52 -0.01
C THR A 177 -5.24 -23.84 -0.19
N SER A 178 -5.56 -24.93 -0.87
CA SER A 178 -6.96 -25.36 -1.01
C SER A 178 -7.66 -25.73 0.30
N ILE A 179 -6.92 -25.83 1.42
CA ILE A 179 -7.44 -26.26 2.72
C ILE A 179 -6.98 -25.35 3.88
N SER A 180 -6.21 -24.30 3.61
CA SER A 180 -5.73 -23.39 4.67
C SER A 180 -5.81 -21.93 4.24
N PRO A 181 -6.19 -21.03 5.18
CA PRO A 181 -6.15 -19.59 4.97
C PRO A 181 -4.73 -19.10 4.66
N GLY A 182 -4.64 -17.93 4.03
CA GLY A 182 -3.34 -17.32 3.78
C GLY A 182 -3.38 -16.19 2.78
N VAL A 183 -2.20 -15.87 2.24
CA VAL A 183 -2.01 -14.86 1.22
C VAL A 183 -1.81 -15.48 -0.17
N ASN A 184 -2.16 -14.73 -1.19
CA ASN A 184 -1.86 -15.04 -2.58
C ASN A 184 -0.38 -14.78 -2.85
N LEU A 185 0.46 -15.79 -2.64
CA LEU A 185 1.93 -15.69 -2.68
C LEU A 185 2.48 -16.14 -4.03
N LEU A 186 3.26 -15.27 -4.70
CA LEU A 186 3.95 -15.57 -5.95
C LEU A 186 5.12 -16.55 -5.71
N ASP A 187 5.31 -17.46 -6.67
CA ASP A 187 6.45 -18.41 -6.65
C ASP A 187 7.79 -17.77 -7.10
N GLY A 188 7.81 -16.46 -7.37
CA GLY A 188 8.96 -15.67 -7.82
C GLY A 188 8.63 -14.77 -8.99
N PHE A 189 9.67 -14.20 -9.63
CA PHE A 189 9.53 -13.19 -10.67
C PHE A 189 9.97 -13.68 -12.07
N SER A 190 9.78 -14.94 -12.39
CA SER A 190 10.04 -15.44 -13.74
C SER A 190 8.96 -14.98 -14.73
N GLU A 191 9.31 -14.94 -16.02
CA GLU A 191 8.35 -14.68 -17.10
C GLU A 191 7.19 -15.69 -17.10
N THR A 192 7.46 -16.94 -16.77
CA THR A 192 6.43 -17.98 -16.64
C THR A 192 5.48 -17.69 -15.49
N THR A 193 6.00 -17.20 -14.35
CA THR A 193 5.17 -16.81 -13.21
C THR A 193 4.31 -15.61 -13.56
N ALA A 194 4.86 -14.61 -14.28
CA ALA A 194 4.09 -13.44 -14.73
C ALA A 194 2.95 -13.83 -15.69
N ALA A 195 3.25 -14.67 -16.69
CA ALA A 195 2.23 -15.14 -17.63
C ALA A 195 1.11 -15.92 -16.92
N ARG A 196 1.48 -16.83 -16.00
CA ARG A 196 0.50 -17.57 -15.20
C ARG A 196 -0.36 -16.65 -14.32
N ALA A 197 0.22 -15.68 -13.65
CA ALA A 197 -0.53 -14.71 -12.87
C ALA A 197 -1.48 -13.88 -13.74
N ALA A 198 -1.03 -13.46 -14.93
CA ALA A 198 -1.87 -12.76 -15.87
C ALA A 198 -3.03 -13.63 -16.40
N ASP A 199 -2.78 -14.90 -16.70
CA ASP A 199 -3.84 -15.85 -17.12
C ASP A 199 -4.89 -16.01 -16.00
N GLN A 200 -4.45 -16.16 -14.75
CA GLN A 200 -5.34 -16.26 -13.60
C GLN A 200 -6.18 -14.99 -13.41
N MET A 201 -5.58 -13.80 -13.55
CA MET A 201 -6.30 -12.53 -13.47
C MET A 201 -7.33 -12.39 -14.59
N ARG A 202 -6.96 -12.73 -15.84
CA ARG A 202 -7.85 -12.66 -16.99
C ARG A 202 -9.06 -13.59 -16.89
N ALA A 203 -8.96 -14.70 -16.16
CA ALA A 203 -10.09 -15.61 -15.93
C ALA A 203 -11.30 -14.94 -15.23
N TYR A 204 -11.07 -13.84 -14.52
CA TYR A 204 -12.12 -13.05 -13.86
C TYR A 204 -12.60 -11.85 -14.70
N GLN A 205 -11.86 -11.52 -15.76
CA GLN A 205 -12.10 -10.31 -16.56
C GLN A 205 -13.30 -10.47 -17.50
N GLN A 206 -14.15 -9.46 -17.54
CA GLN A 206 -15.22 -9.28 -18.51
C GLN A 206 -14.84 -8.15 -19.49
N PRO A 207 -15.51 -8.08 -20.67
CA PRO A 207 -15.30 -6.97 -21.60
C PRO A 207 -15.52 -5.61 -20.92
N GLY A 208 -14.55 -4.72 -21.04
CA GLY A 208 -14.55 -3.39 -20.41
C GLY A 208 -13.88 -3.33 -19.03
N ASP A 209 -13.48 -4.47 -18.43
CA ASP A 209 -12.76 -4.46 -17.16
C ASP A 209 -11.29 -4.09 -17.33
N LEU A 210 -10.77 -3.30 -16.42
CA LEU A 210 -9.34 -3.00 -16.26
C LEU A 210 -8.77 -3.74 -15.06
N ILE A 211 -7.52 -4.15 -15.14
CA ILE A 211 -6.85 -4.92 -14.08
C ILE A 211 -5.70 -4.12 -13.48
N ILE A 212 -5.68 -4.05 -12.14
CA ILE A 212 -4.51 -3.59 -11.34
C ILE A 212 -3.91 -4.80 -10.65
N ALA A 213 -2.61 -5.03 -10.84
CA ALA A 213 -1.82 -5.97 -10.06
C ALA A 213 -1.09 -5.22 -8.93
N SER A 214 -1.55 -5.40 -7.70
CA SER A 214 -0.94 -4.83 -6.50
C SER A 214 0.02 -5.86 -5.89
N ILE A 215 1.31 -5.52 -5.78
CA ILE A 215 2.35 -6.50 -5.47
C ILE A 215 3.22 -6.03 -4.31
N HIS A 216 3.25 -6.82 -3.24
CA HIS A 216 4.12 -6.62 -2.09
C HIS A 216 5.45 -7.33 -2.35
N TRP A 217 6.48 -6.58 -2.72
CA TRP A 217 7.76 -7.12 -3.22
C TRP A 217 8.98 -6.29 -2.85
N GLY A 218 10.13 -6.95 -2.83
CA GLY A 218 11.42 -6.31 -2.61
C GLY A 218 11.68 -5.96 -1.15
N SER A 219 12.80 -5.31 -0.91
CA SER A 219 13.25 -4.93 0.42
C SER A 219 12.59 -3.65 0.93
N ASN A 220 12.50 -3.53 2.25
CA ASN A 220 11.99 -2.34 2.94
C ASN A 220 12.77 -1.07 2.60
N TRP A 221 14.08 -1.19 2.39
CA TRP A 221 15.01 -0.07 2.18
C TRP A 221 15.90 -0.30 0.97
N GLY A 222 16.29 0.77 0.30
CA GLY A 222 17.14 0.76 -0.89
C GLY A 222 16.39 1.10 -2.18
N TYR A 223 17.06 1.84 -3.07
CA TYR A 223 16.45 2.34 -4.32
C TYR A 223 16.60 1.39 -5.49
N GLU A 224 17.42 0.36 -5.36
CA GLU A 224 17.64 -0.61 -6.42
C GLU A 224 16.35 -1.41 -6.70
N ILE A 225 16.11 -1.65 -7.98
CA ILE A 225 15.01 -2.51 -8.45
C ILE A 225 15.67 -3.69 -9.18
N PRO A 226 15.50 -4.92 -8.67
CA PRO A 226 16.04 -6.11 -9.31
C PRO A 226 15.53 -6.28 -10.74
N ARG A 227 16.39 -6.77 -11.64
CA ARG A 227 16.05 -6.93 -13.06
C ARG A 227 14.90 -7.89 -13.31
N ASP A 228 14.76 -8.91 -12.48
CA ASP A 228 13.66 -9.85 -12.53
C ASP A 228 12.32 -9.20 -12.15
N GLN A 229 12.31 -8.26 -11.19
CA GLN A 229 11.11 -7.46 -10.89
C GLN A 229 10.71 -6.58 -12.07
N ILE A 230 11.69 -5.95 -12.75
CA ILE A 230 11.42 -5.13 -13.94
C ILE A 230 10.83 -6.01 -15.06
N ALA A 231 11.47 -7.14 -15.36
CA ALA A 231 11.00 -8.05 -16.40
C ALA A 231 9.59 -8.61 -16.08
N PHE A 232 9.34 -8.93 -14.80
CA PHE A 232 8.04 -9.38 -14.32
C PHE A 232 6.95 -8.32 -14.53
N ALA A 233 7.21 -7.06 -14.14
CA ALA A 233 6.28 -5.95 -14.33
C ALA A 233 6.00 -5.69 -15.81
N HIS A 234 7.06 -5.67 -16.64
CA HIS A 234 6.93 -5.52 -18.10
C HIS A 234 6.05 -6.62 -18.68
N ARG A 235 6.28 -7.88 -18.28
CA ARG A 235 5.49 -9.01 -18.76
C ARG A 235 4.01 -8.88 -18.37
N LEU A 236 3.69 -8.46 -17.15
CA LEU A 236 2.30 -8.19 -16.74
C LEU A 236 1.65 -7.13 -17.63
N ILE A 237 2.35 -6.03 -17.91
CA ILE A 237 1.84 -4.98 -18.82
C ILE A 237 1.61 -5.55 -20.23
N GLU A 238 2.52 -6.35 -20.76
CA GLU A 238 2.40 -7.00 -22.07
C GLU A 238 1.22 -7.96 -22.14
N GLU A 239 0.85 -8.57 -21.02
CA GLU A 239 -0.33 -9.42 -20.87
C GLU A 239 -1.64 -8.63 -20.69
N GLY A 240 -1.60 -7.29 -20.71
CA GLY A 240 -2.78 -6.44 -20.69
C GLY A 240 -3.15 -5.87 -19.33
N ILE A 241 -2.32 -6.03 -18.28
CA ILE A 241 -2.54 -5.39 -16.99
C ILE A 241 -2.39 -3.87 -17.14
N ALA A 242 -3.35 -3.11 -16.62
CA ALA A 242 -3.37 -1.66 -16.76
C ALA A 242 -2.37 -0.95 -15.85
N ILE A 243 -2.24 -1.41 -14.60
CA ILE A 243 -1.34 -0.80 -13.61
C ILE A 243 -0.64 -1.92 -12.81
N VAL A 244 0.67 -1.78 -12.60
CA VAL A 244 1.41 -2.51 -11.58
C VAL A 244 1.63 -1.58 -10.39
N HIS A 245 1.01 -1.92 -9.24
CA HIS A 245 1.08 -1.17 -8.00
C HIS A 245 1.99 -1.88 -7.00
N GLY A 246 3.26 -1.49 -6.98
CA GLY A 246 4.28 -2.07 -6.10
C GLY A 246 4.38 -1.38 -4.75
N HIS A 247 4.54 -2.16 -3.70
CA HIS A 247 4.73 -1.69 -2.32
C HIS A 247 5.65 -2.66 -1.54
N SER A 248 5.87 -2.43 -0.27
CA SER A 248 6.83 -3.02 0.68
C SER A 248 7.94 -2.05 1.08
N SER A 249 8.48 -1.25 0.16
CA SER A 249 9.49 -0.24 0.54
C SER A 249 8.85 0.87 1.38
N HIS A 250 9.52 1.22 2.49
CA HIS A 250 9.10 2.31 3.39
C HIS A 250 9.52 3.69 2.89
N HIS A 251 9.83 3.81 1.61
CA HIS A 251 10.14 5.04 0.89
C HIS A 251 9.76 4.89 -0.57
N VAL A 252 9.58 6.00 -1.26
CA VAL A 252 9.24 5.99 -2.69
C VAL A 252 10.38 5.43 -3.53
N LYS A 253 10.05 4.63 -4.54
CA LYS A 253 10.98 4.12 -5.57
C LYS A 253 10.67 4.74 -6.93
N ALA A 254 11.35 4.24 -7.97
CA ALA A 254 11.11 4.71 -9.33
C ALA A 254 9.67 4.43 -9.79
N ILE A 255 9.23 5.29 -10.69
CA ILE A 255 7.98 5.16 -11.44
C ILE A 255 8.36 4.95 -12.90
N GLU A 256 7.71 4.03 -13.57
CA GLU A 256 7.91 3.79 -14.99
C GLU A 256 6.59 3.89 -15.75
N VAL A 257 6.64 4.41 -16.97
CA VAL A 257 5.55 4.29 -17.94
C VAL A 257 6.04 3.40 -19.07
N PHE A 258 5.57 2.15 -19.08
CA PHE A 258 5.94 1.15 -20.07
C PHE A 258 4.75 0.83 -20.97
N LYS A 259 4.91 0.97 -22.29
CA LYS A 259 3.82 0.80 -23.27
C LYS A 259 2.56 1.58 -22.87
N SER A 260 2.72 2.85 -22.55
CA SER A 260 1.68 3.77 -22.09
C SER A 260 0.97 3.35 -20.78
N ARG A 261 1.49 2.41 -20.00
CA ARG A 261 0.89 1.92 -18.75
C ARG A 261 1.81 2.16 -17.56
N LEU A 262 1.20 2.36 -16.40
CA LEU A 262 1.90 2.76 -15.18
C LEU A 262 2.48 1.56 -14.41
N ILE A 263 3.75 1.67 -14.01
CA ILE A 263 4.41 0.78 -13.06
C ILE A 263 4.94 1.61 -11.91
N LEU A 264 4.44 1.36 -10.71
CA LEU A 264 4.95 1.89 -9.45
C LEU A 264 5.79 0.79 -8.79
N TYR A 265 7.11 0.96 -8.73
CA TYR A 265 7.99 -0.08 -8.14
C TYR A 265 7.98 -0.08 -6.60
N GLY A 266 7.57 1.02 -5.99
CA GLY A 266 7.41 1.14 -4.54
C GLY A 266 6.80 2.49 -4.18
N CYS A 267 5.59 2.45 -3.61
CA CYS A 267 4.84 3.68 -3.30
C CYS A 267 5.33 4.38 -2.03
N GLY A 268 6.13 3.71 -1.21
CA GLY A 268 6.46 4.18 0.13
C GLY A 268 5.30 4.03 1.10
N ASP A 269 5.53 4.41 2.35
CA ASP A 269 4.49 4.48 3.36
C ASP A 269 3.62 5.72 3.14
N PHE A 270 2.33 5.60 3.41
CA PHE A 270 1.43 6.74 3.45
C PHE A 270 1.08 7.10 4.89
N LEU A 271 0.62 6.13 5.67
CA LEU A 271 0.39 6.24 7.11
C LEU A 271 1.31 5.25 7.84
N THR A 272 2.08 5.74 8.80
CA THR A 272 3.01 4.93 9.59
C THR A 272 3.20 5.52 11.00
N ASP A 273 3.65 4.70 11.93
CA ASP A 273 4.04 5.10 13.29
C ASP A 273 5.56 5.17 13.48
N TYR A 274 6.30 5.47 12.40
CA TYR A 274 7.77 5.46 12.40
C TYR A 274 8.41 6.76 12.90
N GLU A 275 7.64 7.74 13.32
CA GLU A 275 8.19 8.97 13.89
C GLU A 275 9.09 8.67 15.11
N GLY A 276 10.29 9.26 15.08
CA GLY A 276 11.29 9.04 16.13
C GLY A 276 12.14 7.77 15.96
N ILE A 277 11.85 6.90 14.97
CA ILE A 277 12.71 5.76 14.64
C ILE A 277 13.89 6.26 13.81
N SER A 278 15.10 5.98 14.28
CA SER A 278 16.35 6.40 13.64
C SER A 278 17.01 5.32 12.79
N GLY A 279 17.99 5.73 11.96
CA GLY A 279 18.83 4.82 11.15
C GLY A 279 18.48 4.77 9.66
N TYR A 280 17.40 5.42 9.26
CA TYR A 280 16.90 5.40 7.86
C TYR A 280 16.63 6.80 7.31
N GLU A 281 17.16 7.84 7.93
CA GLU A 281 16.88 9.26 7.61
C GLU A 281 17.25 9.62 6.18
N MET A 282 18.23 8.93 5.59
CA MET A 282 18.64 9.12 4.20
C MET A 282 17.53 8.79 3.19
N PHE A 283 16.57 7.97 3.57
CA PHE A 283 15.44 7.58 2.71
C PHE A 283 14.23 8.49 2.88
N ARG A 284 14.24 9.39 3.89
CA ARG A 284 13.12 10.28 4.16
C ARG A 284 11.80 9.52 4.30
N GLY A 285 11.76 8.49 5.15
CA GLY A 285 10.55 7.73 5.46
C GLY A 285 9.45 8.57 6.15
N ASP A 286 9.76 9.83 6.53
CA ASP A 286 8.80 10.84 6.97
C ASP A 286 7.98 11.43 5.83
N LEU A 287 8.42 11.27 4.57
CA LEU A 287 7.75 11.78 3.38
C LEU A 287 6.94 10.68 2.68
N ALA A 288 5.76 11.05 2.26
CA ALA A 288 4.83 10.20 1.54
C ALA A 288 4.39 10.84 0.23
N LEU A 289 3.91 10.03 -0.70
CA LEU A 289 3.24 10.52 -1.91
C LEU A 289 1.81 9.97 -1.97
N MET A 290 0.86 10.85 -2.21
CA MET A 290 -0.47 10.45 -2.68
C MET A 290 -0.43 10.42 -4.20
N TYR A 291 -0.79 9.30 -4.79
CA TYR A 291 -0.78 9.06 -6.23
C TYR A 291 -2.18 9.27 -6.78
N LEU A 292 -2.39 10.37 -7.52
CA LEU A 292 -3.63 10.68 -8.24
C LEU A 292 -3.42 10.31 -9.71
N ILE A 293 -3.98 9.17 -10.11
CA ILE A 293 -3.73 8.53 -11.40
C ILE A 293 -5.00 8.57 -12.24
N GLU A 294 -4.89 9.07 -13.45
CA GLU A 294 -5.95 9.04 -14.44
C GLU A 294 -5.54 8.11 -15.59
N ILE A 295 -6.38 7.14 -15.89
CA ILE A 295 -6.20 6.18 -16.98
C ILE A 295 -7.39 6.19 -17.92
N ASP A 296 -7.16 5.88 -19.18
CA ASP A 296 -8.24 5.67 -20.14
C ASP A 296 -9.04 4.43 -19.76
N SER A 297 -10.33 4.60 -19.58
CA SER A 297 -11.25 3.53 -19.15
C SER A 297 -11.45 2.43 -20.18
N HIS A 298 -11.08 2.63 -21.46
CA HIS A 298 -11.25 1.65 -22.52
C HIS A 298 -10.04 0.74 -22.70
N ASN A 299 -8.82 1.30 -22.52
CA ASN A 299 -7.59 0.57 -22.82
C ASN A 299 -6.61 0.52 -21.64
N GLY A 300 -6.84 1.26 -20.56
CA GLY A 300 -5.98 1.31 -19.38
C GLY A 300 -4.68 2.09 -19.56
N GLU A 301 -4.54 2.89 -20.61
CA GLU A 301 -3.38 3.75 -20.82
C GLU A 301 -3.36 4.91 -19.84
N LEU A 302 -2.19 5.28 -19.37
CA LEU A 302 -1.99 6.40 -18.47
C LEU A 302 -2.24 7.73 -19.20
N ILE A 303 -3.21 8.51 -18.70
CA ILE A 303 -3.50 9.85 -19.19
C ILE A 303 -2.67 10.87 -18.43
N THR A 304 -2.72 10.81 -17.10
CA THR A 304 -1.93 11.72 -16.25
C THR A 304 -1.67 11.08 -14.88
N ALA A 305 -0.58 11.49 -14.23
CA ALA A 305 -0.26 11.16 -12.87
C ALA A 305 0.18 12.43 -12.13
N CYS A 306 -0.60 12.81 -11.11
CA CYS A 306 -0.27 13.87 -10.18
C CYS A 306 0.10 13.24 -8.83
N LEU A 307 1.25 13.61 -8.31
CA LEU A 307 1.77 13.11 -7.05
C LEU A 307 1.71 14.25 -6.03
N VAL A 308 1.01 14.02 -4.93
CA VAL A 308 0.88 15.04 -3.88
C VAL A 308 1.82 14.71 -2.74
N PRO A 309 2.92 15.50 -2.56
CA PRO A 309 3.86 15.30 -1.48
C PRO A 309 3.22 15.58 -0.12
N MET A 310 3.31 14.59 0.76
CA MET A 310 2.81 14.63 2.13
C MET A 310 3.95 14.35 3.10
N ARG A 311 3.74 14.70 4.36
CA ARG A 311 4.65 14.40 5.45
C ARG A 311 3.89 13.84 6.64
N MET A 312 4.41 12.79 7.23
CA MET A 312 3.89 12.23 8.48
C MET A 312 4.44 13.01 9.67
N ARG A 313 3.55 13.58 10.49
CA ARG A 313 3.91 14.29 11.71
C ARG A 313 2.81 14.17 12.77
N GLN A 314 3.18 13.79 13.99
CA GLN A 314 2.23 13.55 15.08
C GLN A 314 1.15 12.53 14.70
N PHE A 315 1.53 11.46 13.99
CA PHE A 315 0.62 10.45 13.40
C PHE A 315 -0.44 11.05 12.47
N ARG A 316 -0.14 12.16 11.82
CA ARG A 316 -1.05 12.87 10.93
C ARG A 316 -0.33 13.23 9.63
N LEU A 317 -1.04 13.11 8.52
CA LEU A 317 -0.56 13.56 7.22
C LEU A 317 -0.75 15.06 7.06
N GLU A 318 0.31 15.75 6.74
CA GLU A 318 0.33 17.18 6.42
C GLU A 318 0.87 17.37 5.00
N ARG A 319 0.46 18.43 4.30
CA ARG A 319 1.13 18.81 3.04
C ARG A 319 2.60 19.07 3.32
N SER A 320 3.47 18.50 2.52
CA SER A 320 4.91 18.69 2.70
C SER A 320 5.33 20.14 2.41
N SER A 321 6.48 20.55 2.94
CA SER A 321 7.07 21.84 2.60
C SER A 321 7.52 21.90 1.13
N ALA A 322 7.68 23.11 0.57
CA ALA A 322 8.24 23.28 -0.77
C ALA A 322 9.63 22.64 -0.92
N ALA A 323 10.46 22.67 0.13
CA ALA A 323 11.78 22.04 0.12
C ALA A 323 11.69 20.51 0.08
N ASP A 324 10.72 19.92 0.78
CA ASP A 324 10.47 18.47 0.74
C ASP A 324 9.91 18.03 -0.60
N ALA A 325 9.00 18.80 -1.19
CA ALA A 325 8.46 18.56 -2.54
C ALA A 325 9.57 18.63 -3.59
N GLU A 326 10.48 19.61 -3.49
CA GLU A 326 11.66 19.72 -4.37
C GLU A 326 12.60 18.51 -4.21
N TRP A 327 12.80 18.04 -2.96
CA TRP A 327 13.62 16.87 -2.69
C TRP A 327 13.02 15.62 -3.35
N LEU A 328 11.71 15.39 -3.19
CA LEU A 328 10.99 14.27 -3.84
C LEU A 328 11.05 14.38 -5.36
N CYS A 329 10.89 15.58 -5.92
CA CYS A 329 11.01 15.82 -7.36
C CYS A 329 12.40 15.41 -7.87
N LYS A 330 13.48 15.85 -7.21
CA LYS A 330 14.86 15.49 -7.55
C LYS A 330 15.10 13.97 -7.43
N LEU A 331 14.55 13.36 -6.39
CA LEU A 331 14.65 11.92 -6.19
C LEU A 331 13.98 11.15 -7.33
N LEU A 332 12.73 11.48 -7.65
CA LEU A 332 11.99 10.82 -8.74
C LEU A 332 12.68 10.99 -10.08
N ASN A 333 13.21 12.18 -10.39
CA ASN A 333 13.99 12.42 -11.61
C ASN A 333 15.25 11.54 -11.65
N LYS A 334 15.97 11.41 -10.53
CA LYS A 334 17.16 10.56 -10.44
C LYS A 334 16.80 9.08 -10.64
N LEU A 335 15.76 8.60 -9.98
CA LEU A 335 15.35 7.19 -10.03
C LEU A 335 14.68 6.83 -11.36
N GLY A 336 13.89 7.75 -11.92
CA GLY A 336 13.15 7.56 -13.18
C GLY A 336 14.03 7.63 -14.42
N ALA A 337 15.24 8.19 -14.32
CA ALA A 337 16.14 8.36 -15.46
C ALA A 337 16.41 7.07 -16.25
N GLN A 338 16.50 5.92 -15.56
CA GLN A 338 16.69 4.60 -16.19
C GLN A 338 15.47 4.16 -17.01
N PHE A 339 14.30 4.71 -16.75
CA PHE A 339 13.02 4.43 -17.42
C PHE A 339 12.55 5.58 -18.32
N SER A 340 13.38 6.59 -18.51
CA SER A 340 13.03 7.81 -19.23
C SER A 340 11.81 8.54 -18.65
N THR A 341 11.55 8.39 -17.34
CA THR A 341 10.52 9.12 -16.62
C THR A 341 11.11 10.17 -15.70
N GLY A 342 10.33 11.17 -15.39
CA GLY A 342 10.70 12.22 -14.46
C GLY A 342 9.47 12.83 -13.79
N ALA A 343 9.71 13.83 -12.96
CA ALA A 343 8.65 14.60 -12.33
C ALA A 343 8.95 16.08 -12.43
N ARG A 344 7.92 16.88 -12.70
CA ARG A 344 7.98 18.35 -12.69
C ARG A 344 7.25 18.89 -11.47
N LEU A 345 7.93 19.78 -10.74
CA LEU A 345 7.33 20.47 -9.60
C LEU A 345 6.34 21.54 -10.10
N GLU A 346 5.12 21.49 -9.59
CA GLU A 346 4.06 22.44 -9.88
C GLU A 346 4.04 23.59 -8.85
N LYS A 347 3.28 24.66 -9.16
CA LYS A 347 3.21 25.87 -8.31
C LYS A 347 2.60 25.62 -6.92
N ASP A 348 1.77 24.60 -6.80
CA ASP A 348 1.11 24.19 -5.55
C ASP A 348 1.91 23.13 -4.76
N ASN A 349 3.16 22.91 -5.15
CA ASN A 349 4.05 21.87 -4.63
C ASN A 349 3.57 20.43 -4.92
N SER A 350 2.63 20.20 -5.81
CA SER A 350 2.39 18.88 -6.37
C SER A 350 3.46 18.55 -7.43
N LEU A 351 3.58 17.26 -7.77
CA LEU A 351 4.51 16.80 -8.81
C LEU A 351 3.70 16.17 -9.94
N ARG A 352 3.97 16.60 -11.16
CA ARG A 352 3.41 15.97 -12.35
C ARG A 352 4.42 15.01 -12.94
N LEU A 353 4.03 13.75 -13.12
CA LEU A 353 4.86 12.77 -13.80
C LEU A 353 5.02 13.16 -15.28
N GLU A 354 6.24 13.01 -15.78
CA GLU A 354 6.60 13.25 -17.18
C GLU A 354 7.23 11.98 -17.76
N TRP A 355 6.83 11.64 -18.99
CA TRP A 355 7.35 10.49 -19.74
C TRP A 355 7.33 10.78 -21.24
N PRO A 356 8.16 10.12 -22.08
CA PRO A 356 8.13 10.29 -23.52
C PRO A 356 6.76 9.91 -24.09
N SER A 357 6.27 10.71 -25.02
CA SER A 357 5.12 10.31 -25.85
C SER A 357 5.52 9.07 -26.65
N SER A 358 4.71 8.02 -26.61
CA SER A 358 4.89 6.80 -27.40
C SER A 358 4.68 7.07 -28.89
#